data_72be8b0017d0395b93cdfcce676addd9
#
_entry.id   72be8b0017d0395b93cdfcce676addd9
#
_cell.length_a   1.000
_cell.length_b   1.000
_cell.length_c   1.000
_cell.angle_alpha   90.00
_cell.angle_beta   90.00
_cell.angle_gamma   90.00
#
_symmetry.space_group_name_H-M   'P 1'
#
loop_
_entity.id
_entity.type
_entity.pdbx_description
1 polymer ?
#
loop_
_entity_poly.entity_id
_entity_poly.type
_entity_poly.pdbx_seq_one_letter_code
_entity_poly.pdbx_strand_id
1 'polypeptide(L)'
;MAGMTKILLVDDSKFLRLATERALARAGYEVSTATDGANALEMAREKKPDLILLDMLLPKMTGPDVLKALKQDPATAGIAVVAFTGLSQKNAERLEHDGACAFLDKAELRLDQGSEALLVALARIVRRLKLEVPGERRAK
;
A
#
# COMPACT_ATOMS: atom_id res chain seq x y z
N MET A 1 0.17 -22.91 8.43
CA MET A 1 0.08 -22.49 7.02
C MET A 1 0.34 -21.00 6.92
N ALA A 2 1.31 -20.63 6.12
CA ALA A 2 1.53 -19.22 5.87
C ALA A 2 0.33 -18.66 5.11
N GLY A 3 -0.30 -17.63 5.66
CA GLY A 3 -1.38 -16.95 4.99
C GLY A 3 -0.88 -16.12 3.83
N MET A 4 -1.79 -15.70 2.96
CA MET A 4 -1.47 -14.76 1.90
C MET A 4 -1.17 -13.41 2.53
N THR A 5 -0.20 -12.70 1.95
CA THR A 5 0.05 -11.32 2.37
C THR A 5 -1.16 -10.47 2.04
N LYS A 6 -1.68 -9.78 3.05
CA LYS A 6 -2.89 -8.97 2.92
C LYS A 6 -2.52 -7.52 2.68
N ILE A 7 -3.08 -6.96 1.61
CA ILE A 7 -2.82 -5.57 1.24
C ILE A 7 -4.13 -4.79 1.23
N LEU A 8 -4.12 -3.63 1.87
CA LEU A 8 -5.19 -2.65 1.75
C LEU A 8 -4.75 -1.59 0.76
N LEU A 9 -5.49 -1.44 -0.32
CA LEU A 9 -5.22 -0.44 -1.35
C LEU A 9 -6.14 0.75 -1.16
N VAL A 10 -5.59 1.91 -0.93
CA VAL A 10 -6.36 3.15 -0.72
C VAL A 10 -6.11 4.11 -1.88
N ASP A 11 -7.11 4.28 -2.72
CA ASP A 11 -7.03 5.12 -3.91
C ASP A 11 -8.44 5.57 -4.29
N ASP A 12 -8.64 6.86 -4.53
CA ASP A 12 -9.94 7.39 -4.91
C ASP A 12 -10.25 7.25 -6.40
N SER A 13 -9.25 7.01 -7.22
CA SER A 13 -9.43 6.80 -8.66
C SER A 13 -9.98 5.40 -8.92
N LYS A 14 -11.24 5.32 -9.34
CA LYS A 14 -11.89 4.04 -9.58
C LYS A 14 -11.14 3.20 -10.61
N PHE A 15 -10.75 3.82 -11.71
CA PHE A 15 -10.04 3.11 -12.78
C PHE A 15 -8.71 2.54 -12.28
N LEU A 16 -7.89 3.37 -11.67
CA LEU A 16 -6.57 2.95 -11.20
C LEU A 16 -6.68 1.95 -10.05
N ARG A 17 -7.63 2.18 -9.16
CA ARG A 17 -7.87 1.26 -8.03
C ARG A 17 -8.22 -0.14 -8.52
N LEU A 18 -9.16 -0.24 -9.47
CA LEU A 18 -9.56 -1.53 -10.01
C LEU A 18 -8.42 -2.23 -10.76
N ALA A 19 -7.67 -1.48 -11.57
CA ALA A 19 -6.54 -2.05 -12.29
C ALA A 19 -5.47 -2.58 -11.34
N THR A 20 -5.15 -1.80 -10.31
CA THR A 20 -4.14 -2.17 -9.32
C THR A 20 -4.62 -3.36 -8.48
N GLU A 21 -5.87 -3.35 -8.06
CA GLU A 21 -6.45 -4.47 -7.31
C GLU A 21 -6.35 -5.77 -8.08
N ARG A 22 -6.72 -5.74 -9.36
CA ARG A 22 -6.64 -6.93 -10.21
C ARG A 22 -5.21 -7.44 -10.37
N ALA A 23 -4.27 -6.53 -10.57
CA ALA A 23 -2.87 -6.90 -10.71
C ALA A 23 -2.33 -7.58 -9.45
N LEU A 24 -2.64 -7.01 -8.29
CA LEU A 24 -2.21 -7.57 -7.02
C LEU A 24 -2.87 -8.92 -6.74
N ALA A 25 -4.16 -9.03 -7.02
CA ALA A 25 -4.87 -10.29 -6.81
C ALA A 25 -4.33 -11.40 -7.71
N ARG A 26 -4.03 -11.08 -8.98
CA ARG A 26 -3.41 -12.05 -9.90
C ARG A 26 -2.04 -12.50 -9.44
N ALA A 27 -1.31 -11.60 -8.79
CA ALA A 27 0.00 -11.93 -8.25
C ALA A 27 -0.08 -12.80 -6.99
N GLY A 28 -1.27 -12.99 -6.43
CA GLY A 28 -1.48 -13.86 -5.27
C GLY A 28 -1.66 -13.15 -3.95
N TYR A 29 -1.74 -11.83 -3.93
CA TYR A 29 -2.02 -11.07 -2.70
C TYR A 29 -3.52 -11.10 -2.40
N GLU A 30 -3.85 -11.04 -1.11
CA GLU A 30 -5.24 -10.84 -0.69
C GLU A 30 -5.46 -9.34 -0.58
N VAL A 31 -6.36 -8.79 -1.39
CA VAL A 31 -6.51 -7.35 -1.53
C VAL A 31 -7.87 -6.87 -1.02
N SER A 32 -7.85 -5.83 -0.19
CA SER A 32 -9.03 -5.06 0.18
C SER A 32 -8.81 -3.64 -0.33
N THR A 33 -9.89 -2.91 -0.57
CA THR A 33 -9.78 -1.55 -1.10
C THR A 33 -10.54 -0.55 -0.24
N ALA A 34 -10.08 0.71 -0.25
CA ALA A 34 -10.77 1.81 0.36
C ALA A 34 -10.67 3.01 -0.58
N THR A 35 -11.67 3.88 -0.53
CA THR A 35 -11.79 5.00 -1.48
C THR A 35 -11.49 6.37 -0.87
N ASP A 36 -11.45 6.46 0.44
CA ASP A 36 -11.14 7.70 1.15
C ASP A 36 -10.47 7.40 2.48
N GLY A 37 -10.04 8.46 3.18
CA GLY A 37 -9.28 8.31 4.40
C GLY A 37 -10.07 7.68 5.56
N ALA A 38 -11.32 8.08 5.74
CA ALA A 38 -12.14 7.54 6.81
C ALA A 38 -12.39 6.04 6.60
N ASN A 39 -12.71 5.66 5.36
CA ASN A 39 -12.90 4.26 4.99
C ASN A 39 -11.60 3.47 5.18
N ALA A 40 -10.46 4.07 4.83
CA ALA A 40 -9.16 3.42 5.00
C ALA A 40 -8.88 3.10 6.47
N LEU A 41 -9.15 4.03 7.37
CA LEU A 41 -8.93 3.81 8.81
C LEU A 41 -9.83 2.70 9.34
N GLU A 42 -11.08 2.69 8.94
CA GLU A 42 -12.03 1.65 9.32
C GLU A 42 -11.59 0.27 8.80
N MET A 43 -11.24 0.20 7.52
CA MET A 43 -10.78 -1.04 6.90
C MET A 43 -9.48 -1.56 7.52
N ALA A 44 -8.57 -0.67 7.88
CA ALA A 44 -7.32 -1.07 8.52
C ALA A 44 -7.58 -1.73 9.88
N ARG A 45 -8.52 -1.19 10.65
CA ARG A 45 -8.88 -1.79 11.94
C ARG A 45 -9.58 -3.14 11.78
N GLU A 46 -10.49 -3.24 10.82
CA GLU A 46 -11.29 -4.45 10.61
C GLU A 46 -10.51 -5.57 9.95
N LYS A 47 -9.81 -5.26 8.88
CA LYS A 47 -9.12 -6.26 8.05
C LYS A 47 -7.73 -6.61 8.53
N LYS A 48 -7.12 -5.74 9.30
CA LYS A 48 -5.75 -5.91 9.81
C LYS A 48 -4.78 -6.34 8.72
N PRO A 49 -4.64 -5.51 7.66
CA PRO A 49 -3.73 -5.87 6.57
C PRO A 49 -2.28 -5.91 7.03
N ASP A 50 -1.46 -6.63 6.31
CA ASP A 50 -0.02 -6.65 6.55
C ASP A 50 0.64 -5.38 6.04
N LEU A 51 0.07 -4.80 4.98
CA LEU A 51 0.64 -3.66 4.30
C LEU A 51 -0.49 -2.80 3.71
N ILE A 52 -0.31 -1.49 3.75
CA ILE A 52 -1.26 -0.54 3.15
C ILE A 52 -0.53 0.21 2.03
N LEU A 53 -1.09 0.17 0.82
CA LEU A 53 -0.69 1.04 -0.28
C LEU A 53 -1.59 2.26 -0.22
N LEU A 54 -1.03 3.40 0.17
CA LEU A 54 -1.80 4.60 0.48
C LEU A 54 -1.49 5.73 -0.49
N ASP A 55 -2.51 6.14 -1.25
CA ASP A 55 -2.40 7.33 -2.10
C ASP A 55 -2.36 8.57 -1.21
N MET A 56 -1.41 9.45 -1.48
CA MET A 56 -1.29 10.70 -0.72
C MET A 56 -2.29 11.76 -1.18
N LEU A 57 -2.89 11.61 -2.37
CA LEU A 57 -3.87 12.55 -2.91
C LEU A 57 -5.27 11.96 -2.78
N LEU A 58 -5.87 12.13 -1.60
CA LEU A 58 -7.21 11.64 -1.32
C LEU A 58 -8.16 12.82 -1.06
N PRO A 59 -9.47 12.65 -1.36
CA PRO A 59 -10.45 13.68 -1.01
C PRO A 59 -10.70 13.69 0.49
N LYS A 60 -11.16 14.82 1.02
CA LYS A 60 -11.57 15.04 2.42
C LYS A 60 -10.44 14.93 3.42
N MET A 61 -9.81 13.78 3.54
CA MET A 61 -8.68 13.56 4.44
C MET A 61 -7.46 13.18 3.60
N THR A 62 -6.37 13.93 3.70
CA THR A 62 -5.18 13.68 2.88
C THR A 62 -4.47 12.38 3.28
N GLY A 63 -3.64 11.87 2.37
CA GLY A 63 -2.82 10.70 2.67
C GLY A 63 -1.93 10.89 3.90
N PRO A 64 -1.22 12.03 4.04
CA PRO A 64 -0.45 12.28 5.27
C PRO A 64 -1.30 12.27 6.54
N ASP A 65 -2.54 12.78 6.49
CA ASP A 65 -3.43 12.73 7.64
C ASP A 65 -3.82 11.29 7.99
N VAL A 66 -4.09 10.47 6.97
CA VAL A 66 -4.39 9.04 7.18
C VAL A 66 -3.18 8.34 7.79
N LEU A 67 -2.00 8.61 7.27
CA LEU A 67 -0.75 8.02 7.79
C LEU A 67 -0.57 8.34 9.27
N LYS A 68 -0.75 9.60 9.65
CA LYS A 68 -0.64 10.00 11.05
C LYS A 68 -1.66 9.29 11.93
N ALA A 69 -2.91 9.24 11.46
CA ALA A 69 -3.96 8.58 12.22
C ALA A 69 -3.67 7.09 12.42
N LEU A 70 -3.18 6.42 11.39
CA LEU A 70 -2.79 5.01 11.48
C LEU A 70 -1.68 4.80 12.52
N LYS A 71 -0.69 5.68 12.53
CA LYS A 71 0.46 5.54 13.44
C LYS A 71 0.12 5.92 14.88
N GLN A 72 -0.91 6.73 15.08
CA GLN A 72 -1.36 7.13 16.42
C GLN A 72 -2.30 6.12 17.08
N ASP A 73 -2.90 5.24 16.30
CA ASP A 73 -3.83 4.23 16.79
C ASP A 73 -3.07 2.93 17.08
N PRO A 74 -3.04 2.47 18.34
CA PRO A 74 -2.33 1.22 18.69
C PRO A 74 -2.80 0.01 17.88
N ALA A 75 -4.06 0.01 17.44
CA ALA A 75 -4.61 -1.09 16.65
C ALA A 75 -4.01 -1.17 15.25
N THR A 76 -3.49 -0.06 14.72
CA THR A 76 -2.98 0.02 13.35
C THR A 76 -1.53 0.47 13.25
N ALA A 77 -0.93 0.92 14.35
CA ALA A 77 0.42 1.50 14.33
C ALA A 77 1.49 0.53 13.79
N GLY A 78 1.30 -0.76 13.98
CA GLY A 78 2.25 -1.76 13.51
C GLY A 78 2.12 -2.15 12.05
N ILE A 79 1.10 -1.65 11.34
CA ILE A 79 0.88 -1.99 9.94
C ILE A 79 1.86 -1.18 9.07
N ALA A 80 2.54 -1.86 8.14
CA ALA A 80 3.45 -1.18 7.22
C ALA A 80 2.64 -0.34 6.23
N VAL A 81 3.01 0.93 6.06
CA VAL A 81 2.35 1.84 5.13
C VAL A 81 3.33 2.25 4.04
N VAL A 82 2.95 2.00 2.80
CA VAL A 82 3.72 2.39 1.62
C VAL A 82 2.98 3.54 0.94
N ALA A 83 3.63 4.69 0.81
CA ALA A 83 3.07 5.81 0.08
C ALA A 83 3.10 5.47 -1.41
N PHE A 84 1.95 5.51 -2.05
CA PHE A 84 1.79 5.12 -3.46
C PHE A 84 1.07 6.25 -4.19
N THR A 85 1.84 7.15 -4.79
CA THR A 85 1.31 8.43 -5.23
C THR A 85 2.08 9.01 -6.40
N GLY A 86 1.44 9.97 -7.10
CA GLY A 86 2.08 10.75 -8.14
C GLY A 86 2.78 12.01 -7.64
N LEU A 87 2.89 12.19 -6.31
CA LEU A 87 3.61 13.33 -5.77
C LEU A 87 5.12 13.20 -6.04
N SER A 88 5.81 14.33 -6.10
CA SER A 88 7.24 14.34 -6.37
C SER A 88 8.04 13.69 -5.23
N GLN A 89 9.25 13.21 -5.57
CA GLN A 89 10.15 12.61 -4.60
C GLN A 89 10.56 13.53 -3.46
N LYS A 90 10.40 14.84 -3.62
CA LYS A 90 10.72 15.79 -2.56
C LYS A 90 9.97 15.52 -1.27
N ASN A 91 8.83 14.83 -1.35
CA ASN A 91 8.02 14.51 -0.19
C ASN A 91 8.33 13.14 0.41
N ALA A 92 9.17 12.34 -0.25
CA ALA A 92 9.46 10.98 0.20
C ALA A 92 10.07 10.94 1.60
N GLU A 93 11.08 11.76 1.84
CA GLU A 93 11.74 11.81 3.15
C GLU A 93 10.78 12.19 4.27
N ARG A 94 9.92 13.18 4.00
CA ARG A 94 8.92 13.63 4.96
C ARG A 94 7.93 12.51 5.28
N LEU A 95 7.47 11.79 4.26
CA LEU A 95 6.53 10.69 4.45
C LEU A 95 7.16 9.55 5.25
N GLU A 96 8.42 9.25 5.00
CA GLU A 96 9.16 8.25 5.79
C GLU A 96 9.29 8.70 7.24
N HIS A 97 9.59 9.98 7.45
CA HIS A 97 9.67 10.55 8.79
C HIS A 97 8.32 10.43 9.53
N ASP A 98 7.21 10.61 8.81
CA ASP A 98 5.87 10.51 9.36
C ASP A 98 5.40 9.05 9.55
N GLY A 99 6.22 8.09 9.16
CA GLY A 99 5.96 6.69 9.44
C GLY A 99 5.74 5.77 8.24
N ALA A 100 5.85 6.28 7.01
CA ALA A 100 5.79 5.42 5.83
C ALA A 100 7.09 4.62 5.74
N CYS A 101 6.97 3.32 5.44
CA CYS A 101 8.14 2.46 5.35
C CYS A 101 8.79 2.51 3.97
N ALA A 102 8.06 2.99 2.95
CA ALA A 102 8.56 3.10 1.59
C ALA A 102 7.69 4.06 0.79
N PHE A 103 8.19 4.45 -0.36
CA PHE A 103 7.50 5.37 -1.27
C PHE A 103 7.56 4.76 -2.68
N LEU A 104 6.39 4.68 -3.34
CA LEU A 104 6.30 4.25 -4.72
C LEU A 104 5.71 5.40 -5.55
N ASP A 105 6.45 5.83 -6.56
CA ASP A 105 6.05 6.91 -7.44
C ASP A 105 5.27 6.33 -8.63
N LYS A 106 3.98 6.66 -8.74
CA LYS A 106 3.12 6.17 -9.81
C LYS A 106 3.67 6.52 -11.20
N ALA A 107 4.30 7.69 -11.34
CA ALA A 107 4.86 8.09 -12.63
C ALA A 107 6.05 7.22 -13.02
N GLU A 108 6.93 6.90 -12.08
CA GLU A 108 8.09 6.06 -12.36
C GLU A 108 7.69 4.62 -12.66
N LEU A 109 6.60 4.15 -12.07
CA LEU A 109 6.13 2.78 -12.27
C LEU A 109 5.44 2.57 -13.61
N ARG A 110 5.11 3.66 -14.31
CA ARG A 110 4.49 3.60 -15.65
C ARG A 110 3.29 2.66 -15.70
N LEU A 111 2.33 2.89 -14.82
CA LEU A 111 1.15 2.02 -14.71
C LEU A 111 0.31 1.97 -15.99
N ASP A 112 0.45 2.97 -16.86
CA ASP A 112 -0.18 2.99 -18.18
C ASP A 112 0.38 1.90 -19.10
N GLN A 113 1.58 1.39 -18.83
CA GLN A 113 2.23 0.34 -19.61
C GLN A 113 2.11 -1.04 -18.96
N GLY A 114 1.32 -1.15 -17.90
CA GLY A 114 1.11 -2.40 -17.19
C GLY A 114 1.53 -2.33 -15.73
N SER A 115 1.39 -3.43 -15.04
CA SER A 115 1.60 -3.50 -13.60
C SER A 115 2.91 -4.17 -13.18
N GLU A 116 3.73 -4.61 -14.13
CA GLU A 116 4.92 -5.40 -13.81
C GLU A 116 5.91 -4.65 -12.92
N ALA A 117 6.17 -3.37 -13.22
CA ALA A 117 7.08 -2.57 -12.40
C ALA A 117 6.57 -2.42 -10.98
N LEU A 118 5.27 -2.24 -10.82
CA LEU A 118 4.65 -2.18 -9.49
C LEU A 118 4.86 -3.49 -8.73
N LEU A 119 4.61 -4.60 -9.38
CA LEU A 119 4.72 -5.91 -8.73
C LEU A 119 6.16 -6.20 -8.32
N VAL A 120 7.14 -5.85 -9.15
CA VAL A 120 8.56 -6.00 -8.81
C VAL A 120 8.95 -5.12 -7.62
N ALA A 121 8.55 -3.85 -7.64
CA ALA A 121 8.86 -2.92 -6.56
C ALA A 121 8.20 -3.36 -5.25
N LEU A 122 6.94 -3.78 -5.33
CA LEU A 122 6.20 -4.24 -4.17
C LEU A 122 6.81 -5.51 -3.58
N ALA A 123 7.22 -6.46 -4.42
CA ALA A 123 7.84 -7.69 -3.94
C ALA A 123 9.12 -7.40 -3.13
N ARG A 124 9.91 -6.42 -3.55
CA ARG A 124 11.09 -6.00 -2.79
C ARG A 124 10.74 -5.49 -1.40
N ILE A 125 9.67 -4.69 -1.31
CA ILE A 125 9.22 -4.14 -0.04
C ILE A 125 8.70 -5.27 0.85
N VAL A 126 7.89 -6.15 0.29
CA VAL A 126 7.32 -7.29 1.01
C VAL A 126 8.43 -8.18 1.60
N ARG A 127 9.47 -8.45 0.81
CA ARG A 127 10.63 -9.23 1.30
C ARG A 127 11.36 -8.52 2.42
N ARG A 128 11.56 -7.20 2.28
CA ARG A 128 12.23 -6.41 3.31
C ARG A 128 11.48 -6.44 4.63
N LEU A 129 10.16 -6.48 4.56
CA LEU A 129 9.29 -6.57 5.73
C LEU A 129 9.18 -7.99 6.28
N LYS A 130 9.85 -8.94 5.64
CA LYS A 130 9.79 -10.36 6.00
C LYS A 130 8.39 -10.95 5.86
N LEU A 131 7.59 -10.39 4.97
CA LEU A 131 6.30 -10.90 4.58
C LEU A 131 6.46 -11.86 3.39
N GLU A 132 5.45 -12.66 3.15
CA GLU A 132 5.51 -13.64 2.08
C GLU A 132 5.18 -13.03 0.73
N VAL A 133 6.06 -13.25 -0.26
CA VAL A 133 5.80 -12.86 -1.64
C VAL A 133 5.12 -14.04 -2.32
N PRO A 134 3.90 -13.86 -2.85
CA PRO A 134 3.19 -14.96 -3.49
C PRO A 134 4.01 -15.57 -4.64
N GLY A 135 4.02 -16.88 -4.71
CA GLY A 135 4.73 -17.60 -5.75
C GLY A 135 6.22 -17.81 -5.51
N GLU A 136 6.79 -17.20 -4.46
CA GLU A 136 8.18 -17.43 -4.10
C GLU A 136 8.30 -18.52 -3.06
N ARG A 137 9.26 -19.41 -3.25
CA ARG A 137 9.61 -20.39 -2.22
C ARG A 137 10.58 -19.75 -1.26
N ARG A 138 10.27 -19.81 0.01
CA ARG A 138 11.24 -19.39 1.01
C ARG A 138 12.40 -20.39 1.04
N ALA A 139 13.62 -19.86 0.99
CA ALA A 139 14.78 -20.66 1.32
C ALA A 139 14.68 -21.09 2.78
N LYS A 140 14.86 -22.33 3.02
CA LYS A 140 14.88 -22.86 4.38
C LYS A 140 16.22 -22.61 5.02
#